data_df4f1abb6fab3ef2d386e952a368f6c4
#
_entry.id   df4f1abb6fab3ef2d386e952a368f6c4
#
_cell.length_a   1.000
_cell.length_b   1.000
_cell.length_c   1.000
_cell.angle_alpha   90.00
_cell.angle_beta   90.00
_cell.angle_gamma   90.00
#
_symmetry.space_group_name_H-M   'P 1'
#
loop_
_entity.id
_entity.type
_entity.pdbx_description
1 polymer ?
#
loop_
_entity_poly.entity_id
_entity_poly.type
_entity_poly.pdbx_seq_one_letter_code
_entity_poly.pdbx_strand_id
1 'polypeptide(L)'
;MKRKEADNWIMSYDKNNIFAKILRGEIPCKKIYEDEFVLAFYDVNPQKKIHALVIPKGEYVNLDDFASKASEKEIAGLIKGIGIVAKKLEVSEVVKGGGYRSLVNVGKNGGQEVVHLHFHIFGGEKVGKMVS
;
A
#
# COMPACT_ATOMS: atom_id res chain seq x y z
N MET A 1 28.68 2.79 -7.37
CA MET A 1 27.41 2.44 -7.99
C MET A 1 27.04 3.44 -9.06
N LYS A 2 26.46 2.97 -10.06
CA LYS A 2 26.01 3.83 -11.16
C LYS A 2 24.61 4.32 -10.83
N ARG A 3 24.56 5.55 -10.37
CA ARG A 3 23.33 6.19 -9.95
C ARG A 3 22.22 6.16 -11.02
N LYS A 4 22.63 6.31 -12.30
CA LYS A 4 21.68 6.28 -13.40
C LYS A 4 20.92 4.95 -13.51
N GLU A 5 21.59 3.83 -13.22
CA GLU A 5 20.96 2.52 -13.30
C GLU A 5 19.88 2.38 -12.25
N ALA A 6 20.16 2.83 -11.02
CA ALA A 6 19.18 2.81 -9.94
C ALA A 6 17.99 3.71 -10.26
N ASP A 7 18.24 4.92 -10.78
CA ASP A 7 17.19 5.86 -11.16
C ASP A 7 16.33 5.30 -12.29
N ASN A 8 16.96 4.68 -13.29
CA ASN A 8 16.23 4.07 -14.41
C ASN A 8 15.32 2.95 -13.95
N TRP A 9 15.80 2.13 -13.00
CA TRP A 9 14.99 1.05 -12.45
C TRP A 9 13.75 1.61 -11.73
N ILE A 10 13.93 2.62 -10.89
CA ILE A 10 12.83 3.26 -10.17
C ILE A 10 11.82 3.90 -11.13
N MET A 11 12.29 4.43 -12.26
CA MET A 11 11.44 5.12 -13.21
C MET A 11 10.66 4.18 -14.14
N SER A 12 10.89 2.86 -14.06
CA SER A 12 10.23 1.88 -14.93
C SER A 12 8.89 1.43 -14.38
N TYR A 13 7.93 2.34 -14.33
CA TYR A 13 6.59 1.99 -13.89
C TYR A 13 5.85 1.24 -15.00
N ASP A 14 5.41 0.03 -14.70
CA ASP A 14 4.62 -0.79 -15.62
C ASP A 14 3.14 -0.47 -15.47
N LYS A 15 2.58 0.21 -16.45
CA LYS A 15 1.16 0.60 -16.44
C LYS A 15 0.21 -0.59 -16.58
N ASN A 16 0.73 -1.77 -16.84
CA ASN A 16 -0.07 -2.99 -16.93
C ASN A 16 -0.11 -3.76 -15.61
N ASN A 17 0.45 -3.22 -14.52
CA ASN A 17 0.34 -3.87 -13.23
C ASN A 17 -1.13 -3.87 -12.77
N ILE A 18 -1.47 -4.85 -11.94
CA ILE A 18 -2.86 -5.09 -11.54
C ILE A 18 -3.46 -3.89 -10.77
N PHE A 19 -2.66 -3.20 -9.95
CA PHE A 19 -3.18 -2.07 -9.18
C PHE A 19 -3.44 -0.85 -10.06
N ALA A 20 -2.62 -0.62 -11.09
CA ALA A 20 -2.89 0.41 -12.07
C ALA A 20 -4.22 0.13 -12.81
N LYS A 21 -4.47 -1.13 -13.12
CA LYS A 21 -5.72 -1.54 -13.76
C LYS A 21 -6.93 -1.35 -12.84
N ILE A 22 -6.77 -1.61 -11.56
CA ILE A 22 -7.82 -1.35 -10.57
C ILE A 22 -8.10 0.15 -10.50
N LEU A 23 -7.06 0.97 -10.45
CA LEU A 23 -7.22 2.43 -10.41
C LEU A 23 -7.95 2.98 -11.64
N ARG A 24 -7.75 2.37 -12.81
CA ARG A 24 -8.44 2.76 -14.03
C ARG A 24 -9.84 2.17 -14.15
N GLY A 25 -10.25 1.34 -13.21
CA GLY A 25 -11.56 0.70 -13.26
C GLY A 25 -11.65 -0.51 -14.20
N GLU A 26 -10.52 -1.01 -14.71
CA GLU A 26 -10.48 -2.17 -15.60
C GLU A 26 -10.66 -3.48 -14.87
N ILE A 27 -10.27 -3.53 -13.60
CA ILE A 27 -10.39 -4.71 -12.75
C ILE A 27 -11.15 -4.28 -11.49
N PRO A 28 -12.18 -5.02 -11.06
CA PRO A 28 -12.93 -4.67 -9.86
C PRO A 28 -12.12 -4.99 -8.60
N CYS A 29 -12.46 -4.31 -7.51
CA CYS A 29 -11.91 -4.59 -6.19
C CYS A 29 -12.99 -4.37 -5.14
N LYS A 30 -12.82 -4.97 -3.96
CA LYS A 30 -13.70 -4.69 -2.82
C LYS A 30 -13.18 -3.46 -2.11
N LYS A 31 -13.67 -2.31 -2.51
CA LYS A 31 -13.23 -1.02 -2.01
C LYS A 31 -13.61 -0.83 -0.55
N ILE A 32 -12.66 -0.31 0.24
CA ILE A 32 -12.86 0.09 1.64
C ILE A 32 -12.98 1.60 1.73
N TYR A 33 -12.11 2.32 1.03
CA TYR A 33 -12.01 3.77 1.13
C TYR A 33 -11.31 4.34 -0.10
N GLU A 34 -11.69 5.54 -0.47
CA GLU A 34 -11.04 6.24 -1.56
C GLU A 34 -11.12 7.74 -1.33
N ASP A 35 -10.03 8.45 -1.60
CA ASP A 35 -10.03 9.91 -1.63
C ASP A 35 -9.13 10.39 -2.76
N GLU A 36 -8.75 11.65 -2.72
CA GLU A 36 -7.90 12.28 -3.74
C GLU A 36 -6.55 11.57 -3.89
N PHE A 37 -6.03 11.02 -2.80
CA PHE A 37 -4.64 10.52 -2.76
C PHE A 37 -4.53 9.01 -2.76
N VAL A 38 -5.50 8.30 -2.21
CA VAL A 38 -5.40 6.85 -2.01
C VAL A 38 -6.64 6.11 -2.42
N LEU A 39 -6.44 4.82 -2.70
CA LEU A 39 -7.50 3.83 -2.81
C LEU A 39 -7.14 2.68 -1.87
N ALA A 40 -8.11 2.20 -1.11
CA ALA A 40 -7.92 1.06 -0.23
C ALA A 40 -8.96 0.00 -0.52
N PHE A 41 -8.52 -1.27 -0.51
CA PHE A 41 -9.38 -2.41 -0.83
C PHE A 41 -8.86 -3.66 -0.13
N TYR A 42 -9.73 -4.68 -0.04
CA TYR A 42 -9.33 -5.96 0.57
C TYR A 42 -8.42 -6.73 -0.36
N ASP A 43 -7.38 -7.38 0.23
CA ASP A 43 -6.54 -8.30 -0.52
C ASP A 43 -7.37 -9.54 -0.90
N VAL A 44 -7.23 -10.01 -2.15
CA VAL A 44 -7.99 -11.18 -2.64
C VAL A 44 -7.49 -12.49 -2.05
N ASN A 45 -6.26 -12.48 -1.51
CA ASN A 45 -5.66 -13.64 -0.84
C ASN A 45 -5.30 -13.25 0.60
N PRO A 46 -6.30 -13.06 1.48
CA PRO A 46 -6.03 -12.57 2.83
C PRO A 46 -5.19 -13.57 3.64
N GLN A 47 -4.18 -13.04 4.33
CA GLN A 47 -3.30 -13.83 5.18
C GLN A 47 -3.66 -13.72 6.66
N LYS A 48 -4.57 -12.82 6.99
CA LYS A 48 -5.12 -12.63 8.34
C LYS A 48 -6.61 -12.32 8.19
N LYS A 49 -7.34 -12.31 9.31
CA LYS A 49 -8.78 -12.01 9.29
C LYS A 49 -9.07 -10.70 8.58
N ILE A 50 -8.28 -9.68 8.88
CA ILE A 50 -8.31 -8.42 8.16
C ILE A 50 -7.00 -8.31 7.40
N HIS A 51 -7.10 -8.19 6.09
CA HIS A 51 -5.93 -7.95 5.24
C HIS A 51 -6.36 -6.98 4.14
N ALA A 52 -5.94 -5.74 4.28
CA ALA A 52 -6.27 -4.68 3.35
C ALA A 52 -5.01 -4.11 2.74
N LEU A 53 -5.17 -3.46 1.59
CA LEU A 53 -4.11 -2.76 0.88
C LEU A 53 -4.50 -1.29 0.76
N VAL A 54 -3.52 -0.41 0.96
CA VAL A 54 -3.68 1.02 0.73
C VAL A 54 -2.64 1.43 -0.32
N ILE A 55 -3.10 1.97 -1.42
CA ILE A 55 -2.23 2.38 -2.52
C ILE A 55 -2.39 3.86 -2.83
N PRO A 56 -1.29 4.55 -3.19
CA PRO A 56 -1.42 5.91 -3.71
C PRO A 56 -2.00 5.87 -5.12
N LYS A 57 -2.67 6.93 -5.52
CA LYS A 57 -3.22 7.04 -6.88
C LYS A 57 -2.15 7.36 -7.92
N GLY A 58 -1.05 7.98 -7.51
CA GLY A 58 0.06 8.26 -8.40
C GLY A 58 0.84 7.01 -8.79
N GLU A 59 1.56 7.10 -9.90
CA GLU A 59 2.31 5.98 -10.46
C GLU A 59 3.67 5.85 -9.80
N TYR A 60 3.71 5.23 -8.64
CA TYR A 60 4.93 5.00 -7.88
C TYR A 60 5.19 3.50 -7.77
N VAL A 61 6.41 3.10 -8.11
CA VAL A 61 6.80 1.68 -8.13
C VAL A 61 6.85 1.10 -6.72
N ASN A 62 7.44 1.85 -5.80
CA ASN A 62 7.67 1.38 -4.43
C ASN A 62 7.88 2.58 -3.50
N LEU A 63 8.18 2.29 -2.24
CA LEU A 63 8.40 3.35 -1.26
C LEU A 63 9.58 4.24 -1.57
N ASP A 64 10.66 3.69 -2.13
CA ASP A 64 11.84 4.50 -2.50
C ASP A 64 11.48 5.52 -3.59
N ASP A 65 10.73 5.09 -4.59
CA ASP A 65 10.25 5.95 -5.67
C ASP A 65 9.35 7.06 -5.10
N PHE A 66 8.40 6.68 -4.27
CA PHE A 66 7.45 7.59 -3.64
C PHE A 66 8.16 8.63 -2.75
N ALA A 67 9.08 8.15 -1.90
CA ALA A 67 9.83 9.03 -1.00
C ALA A 67 10.67 10.05 -1.78
N SER A 68 11.15 9.67 -2.95
CA SER A 68 11.99 10.55 -3.79
C SER A 68 11.19 11.58 -4.58
N LYS A 69 9.98 11.23 -5.04
CA LYS A 69 9.27 12.01 -6.04
C LYS A 69 7.93 12.58 -5.61
N ALA A 70 7.27 11.96 -4.63
CA ALA A 70 5.94 12.38 -4.23
C ALA A 70 5.96 13.75 -3.58
N SER A 71 4.88 14.51 -3.75
CA SER A 71 4.71 15.79 -3.08
C SER A 71 4.43 15.59 -1.59
N GLU A 72 4.63 16.64 -0.81
CA GLU A 72 4.30 16.59 0.61
C GLU A 72 2.83 16.26 0.85
N LYS A 73 1.94 16.74 -0.01
CA LYS A 73 0.51 16.43 0.08
C LYS A 73 0.24 14.96 -0.17
N GLU A 74 0.91 14.37 -1.15
CA GLU A 74 0.76 12.95 -1.43
C GLU A 74 1.28 12.09 -0.28
N ILE A 75 2.41 12.47 0.31
CA ILE A 75 2.99 11.76 1.45
C ILE A 75 2.03 11.83 2.64
N ALA A 76 1.56 13.03 2.97
CA ALA A 76 0.59 13.21 4.04
C ALA A 76 -0.70 12.45 3.76
N GLY A 77 -1.19 12.50 2.51
CA GLY A 77 -2.40 11.81 2.11
C GLY A 77 -2.32 10.30 2.27
N LEU A 78 -1.16 9.71 1.95
CA LEU A 78 -0.95 8.28 2.11
C LEU A 78 -0.99 7.88 3.59
N ILE A 79 -0.24 8.57 4.43
CA ILE A 79 -0.17 8.24 5.86
C ILE A 79 -1.53 8.45 6.54
N LYS A 80 -2.18 9.57 6.26
CA LYS A 80 -3.54 9.82 6.80
C LYS A 80 -4.54 8.79 6.30
N GLY A 81 -4.41 8.38 5.03
CA GLY A 81 -5.26 7.37 4.44
C GLY A 81 -5.13 6.02 5.14
N ILE A 82 -3.91 5.62 5.48
CA ILE A 82 -3.69 4.38 6.24
C ILE A 82 -4.43 4.45 7.59
N GLY A 83 -4.32 5.57 8.29
CA GLY A 83 -5.00 5.76 9.56
C GLY A 83 -6.52 5.72 9.43
N ILE A 84 -7.07 6.35 8.39
CA ILE A 84 -8.50 6.34 8.12
C ILE A 84 -8.99 4.92 7.86
N VAL A 85 -8.26 4.17 7.04
CA VAL A 85 -8.63 2.80 6.70
C VAL A 85 -8.59 1.90 7.93
N ALA A 86 -7.58 2.05 8.78
CA ALA A 86 -7.50 1.28 10.02
C ALA A 86 -8.72 1.52 10.92
N LYS A 87 -9.19 2.76 10.98
CA LYS A 87 -10.42 3.09 11.75
C LYS A 87 -11.64 2.45 11.11
N LYS A 88 -11.77 2.53 9.80
CA LYS A 88 -12.91 1.94 9.08
C LYS A 88 -12.96 0.42 9.25
N LEU A 89 -11.80 -0.22 9.31
CA LEU A 89 -11.70 -1.65 9.53
C LEU A 89 -11.86 -2.05 11.00
N GLU A 90 -11.98 -1.06 11.89
CA GLU A 90 -12.13 -1.26 13.33
C GLU A 90 -10.95 -1.99 13.96
N VAL A 91 -9.74 -1.78 13.43
CA VAL A 91 -8.51 -2.35 13.99
C VAL A 91 -7.65 -1.30 14.67
N SER A 92 -7.92 -0.02 14.46
CA SER A 92 -7.18 1.08 15.07
C SER A 92 -7.39 1.13 16.56
N GLU A 93 -6.32 1.40 17.33
CA GLU A 93 -6.44 1.61 18.77
C GLU A 93 -7.26 2.85 19.14
N VAL A 94 -7.32 3.84 18.24
CA VAL A 94 -8.14 5.04 18.43
C VAL A 94 -9.61 4.67 18.63
N VAL A 95 -10.06 3.61 17.97
CA VAL A 95 -11.45 3.11 18.13
C VAL A 95 -11.49 1.82 18.93
N LYS A 96 -10.46 1.55 19.73
CA LYS A 96 -10.33 0.36 20.59
C LYS A 96 -10.42 -0.95 19.81
N GLY A 97 -9.83 -0.96 18.63
CA GLY A 97 -9.88 -2.11 17.72
C GLY A 97 -8.80 -3.16 17.93
N GLY A 98 -7.98 -3.01 18.96
CA GLY A 98 -6.97 -4.01 19.30
C GLY A 98 -5.61 -3.84 18.64
N GLY A 99 -5.49 -2.96 17.66
CA GLY A 99 -4.24 -2.70 16.96
C GLY A 99 -4.08 -3.50 15.68
N TYR A 100 -3.07 -3.16 14.92
CA TYR A 100 -2.82 -3.76 13.62
C TYR A 100 -1.35 -3.62 13.25
N ARG A 101 -0.94 -4.35 12.23
CA ARG A 101 0.39 -4.18 11.64
C ARG A 101 0.23 -3.58 10.25
N SER A 102 0.97 -2.52 9.99
CA SER A 102 1.08 -1.99 8.63
C SER A 102 2.50 -2.19 8.15
N LEU A 103 2.67 -2.71 6.95
CA LEU A 103 3.99 -2.94 6.38
C LEU A 103 3.98 -2.68 4.87
N VAL A 104 5.18 -2.48 4.35
CA VAL A 104 5.41 -2.26 2.92
C VAL A 104 6.62 -3.08 2.50
N ASN A 105 6.51 -3.75 1.35
CA ASN A 105 7.61 -4.52 0.77
C ASN A 105 8.24 -3.71 -0.35
N VAL A 106 9.56 -3.66 -0.38
CA VAL A 106 10.32 -2.91 -1.38
C VAL A 106 11.28 -3.84 -2.08
N GLY A 107 11.14 -3.93 -3.40
CA GLY A 107 12.09 -4.65 -4.24
C GLY A 107 12.11 -6.15 -4.01
N LYS A 108 13.11 -6.78 -4.63
CA LYS A 108 13.24 -8.24 -4.64
C LYS A 108 13.43 -8.82 -3.24
N ASN A 109 14.37 -8.26 -2.48
CA ASN A 109 14.66 -8.79 -1.15
C ASN A 109 13.54 -8.55 -0.15
N GLY A 110 12.71 -7.53 -0.39
CA GLY A 110 11.54 -7.25 0.43
C GLY A 110 10.32 -8.06 0.04
N GLY A 111 10.38 -8.81 -1.07
CA GLY A 111 9.28 -9.64 -1.53
C GLY A 111 8.15 -8.87 -2.22
N GLN A 112 8.47 -7.73 -2.81
CA GLN A 112 7.45 -6.96 -3.52
C GLN A 112 7.01 -7.71 -4.78
N GLU A 113 5.71 -8.04 -4.86
CA GLU A 113 5.17 -8.77 -6.00
C GLU A 113 4.56 -7.85 -7.06
N VAL A 114 3.81 -6.84 -6.64
CA VAL A 114 3.18 -5.91 -7.57
C VAL A 114 3.98 -4.60 -7.59
N VAL A 115 4.31 -4.12 -8.79
CA VAL A 115 5.19 -2.96 -8.98
C VAL A 115 4.43 -1.64 -8.95
N HIS A 116 3.52 -1.54 -8.01
CA HIS A 116 2.85 -0.30 -7.61
C HIS A 116 2.87 -0.26 -6.09
N LEU A 117 3.36 0.82 -5.51
CA LEU A 117 3.48 0.98 -4.07
C LEU A 117 2.19 0.59 -3.36
N HIS A 118 2.29 -0.26 -2.35
CA HIS A 118 1.14 -0.62 -1.53
C HIS A 118 1.56 -0.95 -0.11
N PHE A 119 0.79 -0.44 0.84
CA PHE A 119 0.93 -0.79 2.25
C PHE A 119 -0.11 -1.84 2.59
N HIS A 120 0.32 -2.86 3.32
CA HIS A 120 -0.59 -3.86 3.88
C HIS A 120 -1.09 -3.42 5.25
N ILE A 121 -2.32 -3.75 5.57
CA ILE A 121 -2.86 -3.65 6.92
C ILE A 121 -3.34 -5.04 7.33
N PHE A 122 -2.75 -5.57 8.39
CA PHE A 122 -3.12 -6.85 8.96
C PHE A 122 -3.70 -6.64 10.35
N GLY A 123 -4.87 -7.22 10.62
CA GLY A 123 -5.50 -7.05 11.94
C GLY A 123 -6.62 -8.04 12.14
N GLY A 124 -7.45 -7.76 13.15
CA GLY A 124 -8.58 -8.61 13.50
C GLY A 124 -8.18 -9.83 14.33
N GLU A 125 -6.90 -10.03 14.57
CA GLU A 125 -6.31 -11.12 15.33
C GLU A 125 -4.84 -10.78 15.61
N LYS A 126 -4.18 -11.56 16.44
CA LYS A 126 -2.74 -11.39 16.64
C LYS A 126 -2.02 -11.72 15.34
N VAL A 127 -1.13 -10.83 14.93
CA VAL A 127 -0.46 -10.95 13.64
C VAL A 127 0.73 -11.91 13.69
N GLY A 128 1.26 -12.16 14.89
CA GLY A 128 2.38 -13.07 15.07
C GLY A 128 3.73 -12.39 15.08
N LYS A 129 4.77 -13.14 14.74
CA LYS A 129 6.15 -12.61 14.77
C LYS A 129 6.31 -11.48 13.76
N MET A 130 7.22 -10.55 14.07
CA MET A 130 7.52 -9.43 13.19
C MET A 130 8.02 -9.91 11.83
N VAL A 131 8.91 -10.90 11.85
CA VAL A 131 9.44 -11.52 10.62
C VAL A 131 9.36 -13.03 10.81
N SER A 132 8.83 -13.72 9.80
CA SER A 132 8.69 -15.19 9.86
C SER A 132 9.90 -15.90 9.30
#